data_0c934c992e29901e3e5deaabf228e98a
#
_entry.id   0c934c992e29901e3e5deaabf228e98a
#
_cell.length_a   1.000
_cell.length_b   1.000
_cell.length_c   1.000
_cell.angle_alpha   90.00
_cell.angle_beta   90.00
_cell.angle_gamma   90.00
#
_symmetry.space_group_name_H-M   'P 1'
#
loop_
_entity.id
_entity.type
_entity.pdbx_description
1 polymer ?
#
loop_
_entity_poly.entity_id
_entity_poly.type
_entity_poly.pdbx_seq_one_letter_code
_entity_poly.pdbx_strand_id
1 'polypeptide(L)'
;MTPARASVCQTAKEEKILKKYGVNELRKMFLEFFESKGHLALKSFSLVPQNDKSLLLINSGMAPMKPYFTGAEIPPRKRVTTCQKCIRTGDIENVGKTARHGTFFEMLGNFSFGDYFKSESLRWSWEFLTEVIGLDPNRLYPSIYLDDEEAFEIWNKEIGIPAERIFRFGKEDNFWEHGAGPCGPCSEIYYDRGEKYGCGKPDCTVGCDCDRYIEIWNNVFTQFENDGEGHYTELEQKNIDTGMGLERLATIVQEVDSIFDVDTNCALRNKVCEVAGVEYLKDEKTDVSIRLITDHVKSSTFMISDGIMPTNEGRGYVLRRLIRRAARHGRLLGIKGNFLAKLSEEVIEGSKDGYPELEEKKEFIFNVLNNEENQFSKTIDQGLKILSEMENKMREAKEKTLSGENAFKLYDTYGFPLDLTKEILEEKGYQVDEEGFQKSMEIQRTQARDAREVSNYMGADATVYDEIDPAVTTEFAGYDHLSFESAVTVMTTETELVSSLVEGQKGTIFVEKTPFYATMGGQEGDTGVISTPNGTFQVEETIKLRGGKFGHVGHMVSGMISDQDIVK
;
A
#
# COMPACT_ATOMS: atom_id res chain seq x y z
N MET A 1 -51.37 9.92 -61.26
CA MET A 1 -50.05 10.48 -60.83
C MET A 1 -49.91 10.32 -59.37
N THR A 2 -49.20 9.29 -58.94
CA THR A 2 -48.94 8.93 -57.55
C THR A 2 -47.54 9.39 -57.19
N PRO A 3 -47.30 10.10 -56.08
CA PRO A 3 -45.95 10.46 -55.70
C PRO A 3 -45.23 9.31 -55.00
N ALA A 4 -44.00 9.08 -55.43
CA ALA A 4 -43.09 8.09 -54.89
C ALA A 4 -42.73 8.39 -53.40
N ARG A 5 -42.86 7.37 -52.54
CA ARG A 5 -42.32 7.38 -51.18
C ARG A 5 -40.82 7.20 -51.25
N ALA A 6 -40.07 8.22 -50.82
CA ALA A 6 -38.66 8.11 -50.53
C ALA A 6 -38.47 7.25 -49.25
N SER A 7 -37.84 6.11 -49.39
CA SER A 7 -37.38 5.25 -48.30
C SER A 7 -36.18 5.92 -47.66
N VAL A 8 -36.35 6.46 -46.44
CA VAL A 8 -35.24 6.86 -45.56
C VAL A 8 -34.66 5.59 -44.99
N CYS A 9 -33.50 5.20 -45.51
CA CYS A 9 -32.67 4.15 -44.91
C CYS A 9 -32.07 4.70 -43.63
N GLN A 10 -32.68 4.40 -42.47
CA GLN A 10 -32.07 4.58 -41.19
C GLN A 10 -31.01 3.47 -41.04
N THR A 11 -29.74 3.82 -41.24
CA THR A 11 -28.62 3.00 -40.77
C THR A 11 -28.64 3.01 -39.27
N ALA A 12 -29.20 1.98 -38.66
CA ALA A 12 -28.95 1.67 -37.25
C ALA A 12 -27.44 1.48 -37.12
N LYS A 13 -26.76 2.39 -36.42
CA LYS A 13 -25.42 2.12 -35.90
C LYS A 13 -25.59 0.95 -34.95
N GLU A 14 -25.05 -0.20 -35.31
CA GLU A 14 -24.84 -1.28 -34.34
C GLU A 14 -23.96 -0.69 -33.22
N GLU A 15 -24.53 -0.46 -32.06
CA GLU A 15 -23.77 -0.20 -30.84
C GLU A 15 -22.90 -1.44 -30.60
N LYS A 16 -21.61 -1.32 -30.81
CA LYS A 16 -20.63 -2.36 -30.55
C LYS A 16 -20.66 -2.61 -29.04
N ILE A 17 -21.31 -3.67 -28.60
CA ILE A 17 -21.34 -4.04 -27.18
C ILE A 17 -19.88 -4.28 -26.76
N LEU A 18 -19.39 -3.45 -25.84
CA LEU A 18 -18.06 -3.61 -25.28
C LEU A 18 -17.95 -4.95 -24.57
N LYS A 19 -16.96 -5.76 -24.92
CA LYS A 19 -16.74 -7.03 -24.21
C LYS A 19 -16.22 -6.71 -22.80
N LYS A 20 -16.91 -7.26 -21.78
CA LYS A 20 -16.50 -7.07 -20.39
C LYS A 20 -15.38 -8.05 -20.05
N TYR A 21 -14.19 -7.53 -19.83
CA TYR A 21 -13.02 -8.29 -19.41
C TYR A 21 -12.83 -8.17 -17.89
N GLY A 22 -12.40 -9.28 -17.24
CA GLY A 22 -12.03 -9.28 -15.83
C GLY A 22 -10.66 -8.62 -15.59
N VAL A 23 -10.38 -8.24 -14.35
CA VAL A 23 -9.09 -7.63 -13.94
C VAL A 23 -7.90 -8.51 -14.35
N ASN A 24 -7.96 -9.81 -14.11
CA ASN A 24 -6.90 -10.76 -14.48
C ASN A 24 -6.73 -10.88 -16.01
N GLU A 25 -7.83 -10.84 -16.78
CA GLU A 25 -7.79 -10.80 -18.25
C GLU A 25 -7.11 -9.52 -18.75
N LEU A 26 -7.51 -8.36 -18.23
CA LEU A 26 -6.95 -7.07 -18.61
C LEU A 26 -5.44 -6.99 -18.35
N ARG A 27 -4.99 -7.48 -17.19
CA ARG A 27 -3.56 -7.58 -16.86
C ARG A 27 -2.82 -8.41 -17.90
N LYS A 28 -3.33 -9.59 -18.21
CA LYS A 28 -2.73 -10.48 -19.20
C LYS A 28 -2.71 -9.86 -20.60
N MET A 29 -3.83 -9.28 -21.05
CA MET A 29 -3.93 -8.63 -22.36
C MET A 29 -2.91 -7.49 -22.51
N PHE A 30 -2.69 -6.68 -21.47
CA PHE A 30 -1.72 -5.61 -21.51
C PHE A 30 -0.28 -6.14 -21.66
N LEU A 31 0.10 -7.10 -20.84
CA LEU A 31 1.44 -7.68 -20.90
C LEU A 31 1.71 -8.35 -22.25
N GLU A 32 0.77 -9.17 -22.75
CA GLU A 32 0.89 -9.85 -24.06
C GLU A 32 0.93 -8.84 -25.22
N PHE A 33 0.17 -7.74 -25.15
CA PHE A 33 0.23 -6.69 -26.16
C PHE A 33 1.62 -6.07 -26.23
N PHE A 34 2.21 -5.68 -25.10
CA PHE A 34 3.54 -5.08 -25.10
C PHE A 34 4.65 -6.09 -25.39
N GLU A 35 4.49 -7.37 -25.03
CA GLU A 35 5.40 -8.43 -25.51
C GLU A 35 5.39 -8.52 -27.04
N SER A 36 4.23 -8.38 -27.69
CA SER A 36 4.11 -8.33 -29.15
C SER A 36 4.83 -7.15 -29.77
N LYS A 37 5.02 -6.03 -29.00
CA LYS A 37 5.82 -4.85 -29.39
C LYS A 37 7.31 -5.00 -29.01
N GLY A 38 7.75 -6.19 -28.55
CA GLY A 38 9.14 -6.50 -28.22
C GLY A 38 9.58 -6.17 -26.80
N HIS A 39 8.64 -5.88 -25.90
CA HIS A 39 8.95 -5.69 -24.47
C HIS A 39 9.22 -7.01 -23.77
N LEU A 40 10.03 -6.95 -22.72
CA LEU A 40 10.20 -8.03 -21.76
C LEU A 40 9.19 -7.83 -20.63
N ALA A 41 8.26 -8.75 -20.46
CA ALA A 41 7.39 -8.74 -19.30
C ALA A 41 8.16 -9.16 -18.05
N LEU A 42 8.25 -8.25 -17.08
CA LEU A 42 8.83 -8.51 -15.77
C LEU A 42 7.73 -8.78 -14.75
N LYS A 43 8.02 -9.63 -13.78
CA LYS A 43 7.16 -9.78 -12.60
C LYS A 43 7.09 -8.47 -11.82
N SER A 44 6.00 -8.28 -11.09
CA SER A 44 5.90 -7.17 -10.14
C SER A 44 7.05 -7.23 -9.13
N PHE A 45 7.68 -6.10 -8.91
CA PHE A 45 8.64 -5.95 -7.81
C PHE A 45 7.92 -5.94 -6.46
N SER A 46 8.68 -6.17 -5.39
CA SER A 46 8.18 -6.05 -4.03
C SER A 46 7.69 -4.62 -3.75
N LEU A 47 6.70 -4.49 -2.88
CA LEU A 47 6.26 -3.19 -2.33
C LEU A 47 7.34 -2.52 -1.47
N VAL A 48 8.35 -3.30 -1.02
CA VAL A 48 9.48 -2.79 -0.24
C VAL A 48 10.55 -2.26 -1.20
N PRO A 49 10.82 -0.92 -1.22
CA PRO A 49 11.85 -0.35 -2.06
C PRO A 49 13.22 -0.95 -1.74
N GLN A 50 13.97 -1.33 -2.77
CA GLN A 50 15.36 -1.74 -2.63
C GLN A 50 16.28 -0.56 -2.97
N ASN A 51 17.20 -0.23 -2.05
CA ASN A 51 18.21 0.83 -2.21
C ASN A 51 17.67 2.26 -2.43
N ASP A 52 16.38 2.50 -2.26
CA ASP A 52 15.77 3.84 -2.31
C ASP A 52 15.21 4.23 -0.94
N LYS A 53 15.96 5.10 -0.23
CA LYS A 53 15.55 5.62 1.10
C LYS A 53 14.52 6.75 1.01
N SER A 54 14.23 7.27 -0.17
CA SER A 54 13.26 8.35 -0.38
C SER A 54 11.81 7.84 -0.37
N LEU A 55 11.62 6.54 -0.63
CA LEU A 55 10.31 5.90 -0.68
C LEU A 55 10.11 4.96 0.50
N LEU A 56 8.98 5.10 1.15
CA LEU A 56 8.55 4.17 2.20
C LEU A 56 8.02 2.86 1.60
N LEU A 57 7.23 2.97 0.55
CA LEU A 57 6.61 1.88 -0.21
C LEU A 57 6.64 2.21 -1.71
N ILE A 58 6.68 1.20 -2.55
CA ILE A 58 6.57 1.38 -4.01
C ILE A 58 5.17 1.92 -4.34
N ASN A 59 5.13 3.07 -5.00
CA ASN A 59 3.93 3.85 -5.32
C ASN A 59 3.71 4.11 -6.82
N SER A 60 4.62 3.61 -7.67
CA SER A 60 4.55 3.73 -9.13
C SER A 60 5.30 2.59 -9.83
N GLY A 61 5.00 2.38 -11.11
CA GLY A 61 5.68 1.37 -11.93
C GLY A 61 7.16 1.66 -12.15
N MET A 62 7.52 2.94 -12.24
CA MET A 62 8.90 3.38 -12.48
C MET A 62 9.80 3.25 -11.25
N ALA A 63 9.24 3.40 -10.04
CA ALA A 63 10.02 3.50 -8.81
C ALA A 63 11.09 2.40 -8.63
N PRO A 64 10.80 1.10 -8.84
CA PRO A 64 11.80 0.05 -8.71
C PRO A 64 12.83 0.02 -9.85
N MET A 65 12.60 0.77 -10.93
CA MET A 65 13.43 0.80 -12.14
C MET A 65 14.20 2.13 -12.30
N LYS A 66 14.17 3.04 -11.33
CA LYS A 66 14.93 4.31 -11.35
C LYS A 66 16.37 4.17 -11.85
N PRO A 67 17.16 3.14 -11.42
CA PRO A 67 18.55 3.00 -11.89
C PRO A 67 18.69 2.82 -13.42
N TYR A 68 17.67 2.26 -14.08
CA TYR A 68 17.69 2.12 -15.55
C TYR A 68 17.42 3.44 -16.27
N PHE A 69 16.62 4.33 -15.69
CA PHE A 69 16.36 5.66 -16.24
C PHE A 69 17.56 6.58 -16.15
N THR A 70 18.33 6.48 -15.09
CA THR A 70 19.55 7.27 -14.88
C THR A 70 20.80 6.68 -15.53
N GLY A 71 20.69 5.43 -16.07
CA GLY A 71 21.84 4.71 -16.61
C GLY A 71 22.80 4.17 -15.53
N ALA A 72 22.43 4.23 -14.25
CA ALA A 72 23.22 3.65 -13.17
C ALA A 72 23.32 2.12 -13.24
N GLU A 73 22.29 1.50 -13.82
CA GLU A 73 22.24 0.05 -14.10
C GLU A 73 21.77 -0.19 -15.53
N ILE A 74 22.22 -1.31 -16.10
CA ILE A 74 21.80 -1.73 -17.43
C ILE A 74 20.48 -2.53 -17.30
N PRO A 75 19.40 -2.11 -17.97
CA PRO A 75 18.16 -2.86 -17.93
C PRO A 75 18.30 -4.24 -18.62
N PRO A 76 17.53 -5.25 -18.20
CA PRO A 76 17.58 -6.58 -18.81
C PRO A 76 17.17 -6.57 -20.30
N ARG A 77 16.40 -5.58 -20.68
CA ARG A 77 16.03 -5.21 -22.06
C ARG A 77 15.68 -3.73 -22.12
N LYS A 78 15.95 -3.07 -23.26
CA LYS A 78 15.59 -1.65 -23.42
C LYS A 78 14.09 -1.38 -23.43
N ARG A 79 13.26 -2.40 -23.71
CA ARG A 79 11.80 -2.38 -23.63
C ARG A 79 11.34 -3.32 -22.55
N VAL A 80 10.65 -2.79 -21.56
CA VAL A 80 10.13 -3.56 -20.42
C VAL A 80 8.65 -3.24 -20.25
N THR A 81 7.86 -4.23 -19.83
CA THR A 81 6.48 -4.02 -19.38
C THR A 81 6.24 -4.72 -18.06
N THR A 82 5.42 -4.12 -17.21
CA THR A 82 5.08 -4.67 -15.88
C THR A 82 3.62 -4.42 -15.54
N CYS A 83 3.10 -5.24 -14.64
CA CYS A 83 1.94 -4.91 -13.82
C CYS A 83 2.46 -4.80 -12.39
N GLN A 84 2.72 -3.57 -11.92
CA GLN A 84 3.39 -3.30 -10.65
C GLN A 84 2.39 -3.10 -9.52
N LYS A 85 2.57 -3.84 -8.42
CA LYS A 85 1.90 -3.59 -7.14
C LYS A 85 2.31 -2.23 -6.60
N CYS A 86 1.34 -1.40 -6.22
CA CYS A 86 1.59 -0.07 -5.68
C CYS A 86 0.77 0.18 -4.42
N ILE A 87 1.36 0.93 -3.48
CA ILE A 87 0.68 1.45 -2.29
C ILE A 87 0.81 2.98 -2.27
N ARG A 88 -0.34 3.67 -2.20
CA ARG A 88 -0.41 5.12 -1.96
C ARG A 88 -1.19 5.39 -0.69
N THR A 89 -0.58 6.11 0.24
CA THR A 89 -1.15 6.41 1.56
C THR A 89 -1.68 7.83 1.69
N GLY A 90 -1.34 8.73 0.75
CA GLY A 90 -1.79 10.13 0.77
C GLY A 90 -3.31 10.28 0.75
N ASP A 91 -4.01 9.36 0.09
CA ASP A 91 -5.46 9.39 -0.08
C ASP A 91 -6.23 8.47 0.88
N ILE A 92 -5.59 7.94 1.90
CA ILE A 92 -6.20 6.96 2.83
C ILE A 92 -7.51 7.47 3.44
N GLU A 93 -7.62 8.77 3.68
CA GLU A 93 -8.81 9.42 4.23
C GLU A 93 -9.98 9.50 3.23
N ASN A 94 -9.68 9.40 1.93
CA ASN A 94 -10.65 9.41 0.83
C ASN A 94 -11.15 8.01 0.46
N VAL A 95 -10.46 6.97 0.94
CA VAL A 95 -10.85 5.57 0.68
C VAL A 95 -12.24 5.29 1.24
N GLY A 96 -13.08 4.70 0.40
CA GLY A 96 -14.47 4.40 0.71
C GLY A 96 -15.44 5.57 0.52
N LYS A 97 -14.96 6.83 0.48
CA LYS A 97 -15.77 8.04 0.28
C LYS A 97 -15.89 8.43 -1.20
N THR A 98 -14.92 8.07 -2.01
CA THR A 98 -14.89 8.37 -3.45
C THR A 98 -14.91 7.07 -4.27
N ALA A 99 -15.23 7.19 -5.55
CA ALA A 99 -15.34 6.04 -6.46
C ALA A 99 -13.98 5.53 -6.98
N ARG A 100 -12.90 6.31 -6.84
CA ARG A 100 -11.63 6.12 -7.55
C ARG A 100 -10.38 6.00 -6.67
N HIS A 101 -10.49 6.24 -5.35
CA HIS A 101 -9.36 6.18 -4.44
C HIS A 101 -9.27 4.81 -3.74
N GLY A 102 -8.10 4.20 -3.83
CA GLY A 102 -7.72 2.98 -3.14
C GLY A 102 -6.28 3.07 -2.65
N THR A 103 -5.97 2.38 -1.57
CA THR A 103 -4.61 2.33 -1.00
C THR A 103 -3.71 1.43 -1.83
N PHE A 104 -4.16 0.21 -2.13
CA PHE A 104 -3.51 -0.72 -3.05
C PHE A 104 -4.12 -0.60 -4.44
N PHE A 105 -3.27 -0.56 -5.45
CA PHE A 105 -3.68 -0.68 -6.85
C PHE A 105 -2.57 -1.31 -7.68
N GLU A 106 -2.94 -1.80 -8.85
CA GLU A 106 -2.01 -2.33 -9.81
C GLU A 106 -1.77 -1.30 -10.93
N MET A 107 -0.49 -1.01 -11.19
CA MET A 107 -0.09 -0.09 -12.26
C MET A 107 0.48 -0.87 -13.45
N LEU A 108 -0.24 -0.85 -14.54
CA LEU A 108 0.22 -1.34 -15.84
C LEU A 108 1.18 -0.31 -16.44
N GLY A 109 2.36 -0.75 -16.84
CA GLY A 109 3.39 0.15 -17.38
C GLY A 109 4.16 -0.48 -18.52
N ASN A 110 4.49 0.35 -19.52
CA ASN A 110 5.47 0.05 -20.56
C ASN A 110 6.56 1.10 -20.55
N PHE A 111 7.79 0.63 -20.66
CA PHE A 111 8.99 1.43 -20.43
C PHE A 111 9.95 1.30 -21.61
N SER A 112 10.58 2.41 -21.97
CA SER A 112 11.66 2.47 -22.95
C SER A 112 12.89 3.12 -22.34
N PHE A 113 14.01 2.43 -22.38
CA PHE A 113 15.30 2.92 -21.91
C PHE A 113 16.18 3.23 -23.12
N GLY A 114 15.97 4.44 -23.71
CA GLY A 114 16.71 4.90 -24.90
C GLY A 114 16.48 4.06 -26.15
N ASP A 115 15.24 3.58 -26.37
CA ASP A 115 14.87 2.83 -27.58
C ASP A 115 13.79 3.59 -28.36
N TYR A 116 12.50 3.47 -28.01
CA TYR A 116 11.43 4.27 -28.61
C TYR A 116 11.08 5.49 -27.74
N PHE A 117 10.34 6.46 -28.32
CA PHE A 117 9.95 7.65 -27.60
C PHE A 117 8.45 7.99 -27.83
N LYS A 118 8.09 9.27 -27.92
CA LYS A 118 6.69 9.76 -27.89
C LYS A 118 5.80 9.11 -28.94
N SER A 119 6.24 9.04 -30.22
CA SER A 119 5.37 8.58 -31.30
C SER A 119 4.92 7.13 -31.12
N GLU A 120 5.83 6.22 -30.83
CA GLU A 120 5.47 4.82 -30.56
C GLU A 120 4.63 4.69 -29.29
N SER A 121 4.99 5.39 -28.21
CA SER A 121 4.27 5.33 -26.93
C SER A 121 2.81 5.71 -27.10
N LEU A 122 2.54 6.87 -27.70
CA LEU A 122 1.19 7.38 -27.88
C LEU A 122 0.36 6.53 -28.85
N ARG A 123 0.98 6.09 -29.96
CA ARG A 123 0.29 5.20 -30.92
C ARG A 123 -0.07 3.85 -30.30
N TRP A 124 0.84 3.22 -29.54
CA TRP A 124 0.54 1.94 -28.89
C TRP A 124 -0.48 2.08 -27.77
N SER A 125 -0.46 3.18 -27.03
CA SER A 125 -1.50 3.46 -26.03
C SER A 125 -2.87 3.58 -26.67
N TRP A 126 -2.95 4.29 -27.80
CA TRP A 126 -4.19 4.42 -28.56
C TRP A 126 -4.64 3.10 -29.16
N GLU A 127 -3.75 2.35 -29.81
CA GLU A 127 -4.00 1.02 -30.38
C GLU A 127 -4.53 0.06 -29.30
N PHE A 128 -3.89 0.02 -28.14
CA PHE A 128 -4.33 -0.85 -27.05
C PHE A 128 -5.77 -0.53 -26.59
N LEU A 129 -6.05 0.74 -26.35
CA LEU A 129 -7.38 1.15 -25.87
C LEU A 129 -8.48 0.96 -26.90
N THR A 130 -8.21 1.28 -28.18
CA THR A 130 -9.26 1.32 -29.22
C THR A 130 -9.40 0.02 -29.99
N GLU A 131 -8.28 -0.70 -30.23
CA GLU A 131 -8.29 -1.90 -31.07
C GLU A 131 -8.30 -3.19 -30.22
N VAL A 132 -7.48 -3.23 -29.13
CA VAL A 132 -7.38 -4.42 -28.29
C VAL A 132 -8.52 -4.47 -27.27
N ILE A 133 -8.73 -3.39 -26.52
CA ILE A 133 -9.81 -3.30 -25.53
C ILE A 133 -11.15 -2.98 -26.23
N GLY A 134 -11.13 -2.14 -27.25
CA GLY A 134 -12.31 -1.78 -28.05
C GLY A 134 -13.11 -0.62 -27.48
N LEU A 135 -12.48 0.28 -26.70
CA LEU A 135 -13.12 1.51 -26.22
C LEU A 135 -13.51 2.40 -27.40
N ASP A 136 -14.63 3.13 -27.24
CA ASP A 136 -15.06 4.10 -28.26
C ASP A 136 -14.05 5.27 -28.35
N PRO A 137 -13.37 5.45 -29.51
CA PRO A 137 -12.42 6.54 -29.71
C PRO A 137 -13.01 7.94 -29.47
N ASN A 138 -14.34 8.09 -29.62
CA ASN A 138 -15.02 9.37 -29.41
C ASN A 138 -15.17 9.75 -27.94
N ARG A 139 -14.95 8.80 -27.02
CA ARG A 139 -14.97 9.01 -25.58
C ARG A 139 -13.57 9.16 -24.97
N LEU A 140 -12.51 9.11 -25.78
CA LEU A 140 -11.13 9.27 -25.36
C LEU A 140 -10.64 10.68 -25.68
N TYR A 141 -10.04 11.33 -24.70
CA TYR A 141 -9.57 12.73 -24.77
C TYR A 141 -8.12 12.79 -24.27
N PRO A 142 -7.13 13.03 -25.14
CA PRO A 142 -5.75 13.23 -24.70
C PRO A 142 -5.54 14.62 -24.12
N SER A 143 -4.66 14.71 -23.12
CA SER A 143 -4.05 15.95 -22.68
C SER A 143 -2.54 15.94 -22.93
N ILE A 144 -1.94 17.11 -23.02
CA ILE A 144 -0.51 17.30 -23.23
C ILE A 144 -0.01 18.48 -22.39
N TYR A 145 1.30 18.51 -22.13
CA TYR A 145 1.94 19.68 -21.56
C TYR A 145 1.84 20.89 -22.49
N LEU A 146 1.66 22.09 -21.95
CA LEU A 146 1.37 23.33 -22.67
C LEU A 146 2.29 23.55 -23.88
N ASP A 147 3.59 23.32 -23.72
CA ASP A 147 4.63 23.61 -24.71
C ASP A 147 5.07 22.35 -25.50
N ASP A 148 4.40 21.21 -25.34
CA ASP A 148 4.75 19.96 -26.04
C ASP A 148 4.06 19.88 -27.41
N GLU A 149 4.58 20.65 -28.38
CA GLU A 149 4.07 20.63 -29.75
C GLU A 149 4.31 19.29 -30.46
N GLU A 150 5.36 18.55 -30.11
CA GLU A 150 5.61 17.22 -30.68
C GLU A 150 4.49 16.24 -30.31
N ALA A 151 4.09 16.19 -29.03
CA ALA A 151 2.97 15.37 -28.60
C ALA A 151 1.65 15.80 -29.26
N PHE A 152 1.42 17.13 -29.42
CA PHE A 152 0.26 17.63 -30.14
C PHE A 152 0.23 17.14 -31.59
N GLU A 153 1.35 17.22 -32.31
CA GLU A 153 1.42 16.78 -33.71
C GLU A 153 1.19 15.27 -33.85
N ILE A 154 1.70 14.47 -32.94
CA ILE A 154 1.47 13.02 -32.93
C ILE A 154 -0.03 12.74 -32.76
N TRP A 155 -0.68 13.33 -31.75
CA TRP A 155 -2.12 13.14 -31.54
C TRP A 155 -2.96 13.61 -32.71
N ASN A 156 -2.66 14.82 -33.22
CA ASN A 156 -3.48 15.45 -34.26
C ASN A 156 -3.23 14.89 -35.66
N LYS A 157 -1.94 14.75 -36.06
CA LYS A 157 -1.58 14.40 -37.45
C LYS A 157 -1.36 12.91 -37.63
N GLU A 158 -0.74 12.21 -36.68
CA GLU A 158 -0.43 10.80 -36.88
C GLU A 158 -1.61 9.91 -36.44
N ILE A 159 -2.21 10.18 -35.27
CA ILE A 159 -3.33 9.43 -34.72
C ILE A 159 -4.67 9.93 -35.26
N GLY A 160 -4.75 11.22 -35.61
CA GLY A 160 -5.92 11.81 -36.25
C GLY A 160 -6.98 12.34 -35.26
N ILE A 161 -6.60 12.69 -34.02
CA ILE A 161 -7.52 13.30 -33.07
C ILE A 161 -7.75 14.77 -33.44
N PRO A 162 -9.01 15.24 -33.53
CA PRO A 162 -9.31 16.66 -33.79
C PRO A 162 -8.67 17.56 -32.70
N ALA A 163 -8.13 18.70 -33.12
CA ALA A 163 -7.40 19.62 -32.25
C ALA A 163 -8.22 20.09 -31.03
N GLU A 164 -9.54 20.27 -31.19
CA GLU A 164 -10.46 20.65 -30.13
C GLU A 164 -10.69 19.56 -29.05
N ARG A 165 -10.19 18.35 -29.30
CA ARG A 165 -10.25 17.24 -28.37
C ARG A 165 -8.92 16.97 -27.65
N ILE A 166 -7.87 17.75 -27.95
CA ILE A 166 -6.56 17.67 -27.33
C ILE A 166 -6.44 18.81 -26.33
N PHE A 167 -6.37 18.49 -25.05
CA PHE A 167 -6.32 19.48 -23.97
C PHE A 167 -4.88 19.82 -23.62
N ARG A 168 -4.63 21.09 -23.25
CA ARG A 168 -3.30 21.56 -22.85
C ARG A 168 -3.33 22.01 -21.40
N PHE A 169 -2.52 21.38 -20.57
CA PHE A 169 -2.41 21.72 -19.17
C PHE A 169 -1.00 22.12 -18.77
N GLY A 170 -0.91 22.79 -17.63
CA GLY A 170 0.35 23.27 -17.07
C GLY A 170 1.18 22.17 -16.43
N LYS A 171 2.20 22.64 -15.70
CA LYS A 171 3.13 21.74 -15.01
C LYS A 171 2.46 20.92 -13.90
N GLU A 172 1.39 21.43 -13.32
CA GLU A 172 0.67 20.75 -12.24
C GLU A 172 0.00 19.45 -12.69
N ASP A 173 -0.43 19.39 -13.97
CA ASP A 173 -1.16 18.25 -14.50
C ASP A 173 -0.34 17.42 -15.51
N ASN A 174 0.37 18.08 -16.45
CA ASN A 174 1.05 17.40 -17.55
C ASN A 174 2.59 17.49 -17.52
N PHE A 175 3.18 17.54 -16.33
CA PHE A 175 4.63 17.39 -16.14
C PHE A 175 4.89 16.54 -14.90
N TRP A 176 5.52 15.37 -15.10
CA TRP A 176 5.79 14.46 -14.02
C TRP A 176 7.18 14.70 -13.44
N GLU A 177 7.24 14.92 -12.12
CA GLU A 177 8.47 15.00 -11.33
C GLU A 177 8.22 14.50 -9.91
N HIS A 178 9.24 13.94 -9.28
CA HIS A 178 9.17 13.51 -7.89
C HIS A 178 10.51 13.76 -7.19
N GLY A 179 10.64 14.95 -6.61
CA GLY A 179 11.90 15.41 -6.01
C GLY A 179 13.03 15.50 -7.03
N ALA A 180 14.27 15.19 -6.59
CA ALA A 180 15.41 15.07 -7.49
C ALA A 180 15.32 13.77 -8.30
N GLY A 181 15.70 13.84 -9.58
CA GLY A 181 15.76 12.68 -10.46
C GLY A 181 15.12 12.88 -11.84
N PRO A 182 14.99 11.79 -12.62
CA PRO A 182 14.44 11.81 -13.97
C PRO A 182 13.00 12.33 -13.99
N CYS A 183 12.71 13.27 -14.91
CA CYS A 183 11.41 13.91 -15.02
C CYS A 183 11.12 14.35 -16.46
N GLY A 184 9.91 14.84 -16.73
CA GLY A 184 9.56 15.38 -18.04
C GLY A 184 8.08 15.65 -18.24
N PRO A 185 7.71 16.26 -19.40
CA PRO A 185 6.33 16.45 -19.78
C PRO A 185 5.62 15.10 -19.95
N CYS A 186 4.32 15.10 -19.78
CA CYS A 186 3.52 13.89 -20.00
C CYS A 186 2.26 14.17 -20.82
N SER A 187 1.71 13.11 -21.35
CA SER A 187 0.42 13.10 -22.04
C SER A 187 -0.48 12.08 -21.36
N GLU A 188 -1.64 12.53 -20.92
CA GLU A 188 -2.63 11.68 -20.28
C GLU A 188 -3.78 11.39 -21.23
N ILE A 189 -4.42 10.25 -21.04
CA ILE A 189 -5.61 9.85 -21.77
C ILE A 189 -6.77 9.78 -20.79
N TYR A 190 -7.79 10.60 -21.02
CA TYR A 190 -9.03 10.64 -20.26
C TYR A 190 -10.15 9.90 -20.98
N TYR A 191 -11.04 9.29 -20.21
CA TYR A 191 -12.23 8.66 -20.73
C TYR A 191 -13.49 9.36 -20.21
N ASP A 192 -14.39 9.77 -21.11
CA ASP A 192 -15.70 10.33 -20.77
C ASP A 192 -16.68 9.21 -20.39
N ARG A 193 -16.98 9.09 -19.10
CA ARG A 193 -17.95 8.13 -18.56
C ARG A 193 -19.41 8.54 -18.81
N GLY A 194 -19.63 9.76 -19.32
CA GLY A 194 -20.93 10.33 -19.59
C GLY A 194 -21.47 11.26 -18.51
N GLU A 195 -22.50 12.01 -18.84
CA GLU A 195 -23.07 13.07 -18.00
C GLU A 195 -23.55 12.62 -16.63
N LYS A 196 -23.96 11.35 -16.51
CA LYS A 196 -24.38 10.73 -15.25
C LYS A 196 -23.32 10.87 -14.14
N TYR A 197 -22.03 10.91 -14.51
CA TYR A 197 -20.90 11.02 -13.56
C TYR A 197 -20.37 12.45 -13.42
N GLY A 198 -20.97 13.40 -14.14
CA GLY A 198 -20.56 14.79 -14.13
C GLY A 198 -21.01 15.56 -12.89
N CYS A 199 -20.33 16.67 -12.62
CA CYS A 199 -20.68 17.59 -11.53
C CYS A 199 -21.95 18.43 -11.79
N GLY A 200 -22.56 18.32 -12.96
CA GLY A 200 -23.73 19.10 -13.37
C GLY A 200 -23.44 20.56 -13.71
N LYS A 201 -22.19 21.00 -13.71
CA LYS A 201 -21.78 22.35 -14.09
C LYS A 201 -21.70 22.47 -15.61
N PRO A 202 -22.06 23.64 -16.20
CA PRO A 202 -22.01 23.87 -17.64
C PRO A 202 -20.59 23.80 -18.23
N ASP A 203 -19.59 24.07 -17.42
CA ASP A 203 -18.16 24.09 -17.76
C ASP A 203 -17.44 22.77 -17.44
N CYS A 204 -18.19 21.70 -17.16
CA CYS A 204 -17.63 20.38 -16.90
C CYS A 204 -16.89 19.85 -18.16
N THR A 205 -15.57 19.73 -18.05
CA THR A 205 -14.67 19.31 -19.13
C THR A 205 -13.55 18.42 -18.60
N VAL A 206 -12.63 17.97 -19.46
CA VAL A 206 -11.39 17.29 -19.07
C VAL A 206 -10.61 18.17 -18.09
N GLY A 207 -10.08 17.58 -17.01
CA GLY A 207 -9.44 18.29 -15.90
C GLY A 207 -10.41 18.71 -14.78
N CYS A 208 -11.72 18.44 -14.91
CA CYS A 208 -12.67 18.62 -13.81
C CYS A 208 -12.48 17.53 -12.75
N ASP A 209 -12.55 17.89 -11.46
CA ASP A 209 -12.42 16.95 -10.32
C ASP A 209 -13.55 15.91 -10.20
N CYS A 210 -14.59 16.00 -11.03
CA CYS A 210 -15.69 15.05 -11.00
C CYS A 210 -15.31 13.71 -11.69
N ASP A 211 -16.16 12.69 -11.50
CA ASP A 211 -15.92 11.34 -12.03
C ASP A 211 -16.32 11.14 -13.49
N ARG A 212 -16.66 12.22 -14.25
CA ARG A 212 -17.04 12.14 -15.66
C ARG A 212 -15.84 11.84 -16.55
N TYR A 213 -14.82 12.72 -16.50
CA TYR A 213 -13.58 12.55 -17.26
C TYR A 213 -12.51 11.96 -16.36
N ILE A 214 -12.35 10.65 -16.42
CA ILE A 214 -11.37 9.95 -15.59
C ILE A 214 -10.08 9.73 -16.38
N GLU A 215 -8.95 10.16 -15.82
CA GLU A 215 -7.63 9.82 -16.34
C GLU A 215 -7.43 8.30 -16.19
N ILE A 216 -7.14 7.64 -17.31
CA ILE A 216 -6.90 6.19 -17.34
C ILE A 216 -5.45 5.83 -17.60
N TRP A 217 -4.71 6.63 -18.37
CA TRP A 217 -3.33 6.34 -18.74
C TRP A 217 -2.49 7.59 -18.80
N ASN A 218 -1.34 7.59 -18.14
CA ASN A 218 -0.34 8.64 -18.23
C ASN A 218 0.90 8.13 -18.98
N ASN A 219 1.35 8.88 -20.00
CA ASN A 219 2.56 8.64 -20.78
C ASN A 219 3.58 9.73 -20.44
N VAL A 220 4.61 9.41 -19.66
CA VAL A 220 5.65 10.34 -19.24
C VAL A 220 6.84 10.25 -20.18
N PHE A 221 7.27 11.39 -20.70
CA PHE A 221 8.41 11.54 -21.58
C PHE A 221 9.62 12.00 -20.76
N THR A 222 10.30 11.04 -20.14
CA THR A 222 11.42 11.29 -19.24
C THR A 222 12.62 11.74 -20.08
N GLN A 223 12.84 13.03 -20.13
CA GLN A 223 13.89 13.66 -20.93
C GLN A 223 14.74 14.67 -20.17
N PHE A 224 14.42 14.94 -18.91
CA PHE A 224 15.16 15.83 -18.03
C PHE A 224 15.57 15.14 -16.72
N GLU A 225 16.63 15.66 -16.11
CA GLU A 225 17.03 15.40 -14.73
C GLU A 225 16.77 16.67 -13.91
N ASN A 226 16.04 16.56 -12.83
CA ASN A 226 15.79 17.62 -11.85
C ASN A 226 16.79 17.45 -10.69
N ASP A 227 17.54 18.51 -10.33
CA ASP A 227 18.48 18.53 -9.22
C ASP A 227 17.80 18.62 -7.84
N GLY A 228 16.49 18.79 -7.79
CA GLY A 228 15.69 18.99 -6.57
C GLY A 228 15.59 20.46 -6.14
N GLU A 229 16.30 21.36 -6.82
CA GLU A 229 16.23 22.82 -6.60
C GLU A 229 15.45 23.54 -7.72
N GLY A 230 14.90 22.77 -8.66
CA GLY A 230 14.10 23.28 -9.78
C GLY A 230 14.91 23.58 -11.05
N HIS A 231 16.16 23.14 -11.14
CA HIS A 231 16.94 23.22 -12.36
C HIS A 231 16.84 21.90 -13.12
N TYR A 232 16.62 22.00 -14.42
CA TYR A 232 16.45 20.86 -15.31
C TYR A 232 17.59 20.79 -16.31
N THR A 233 18.22 19.62 -16.43
CA THR A 233 19.21 19.31 -17.45
C THR A 233 18.68 18.21 -18.37
N GLU A 234 18.90 18.30 -19.69
CA GLU A 234 18.49 17.23 -20.59
C GLU A 234 19.27 15.96 -20.31
N LEU A 235 18.54 14.83 -20.27
CA LEU A 235 19.13 13.50 -20.21
C LEU A 235 19.76 13.15 -21.57
N GLU A 236 20.94 12.52 -21.55
CA GLU A 236 21.55 11.97 -22.77
C GLU A 236 20.66 10.90 -23.41
N GLN A 237 19.96 10.13 -22.59
CA GLN A 237 19.03 9.09 -22.99
C GLN A 237 17.60 9.52 -22.68
N LYS A 238 16.78 9.65 -23.73
CA LYS A 238 15.34 9.88 -23.58
C LYS A 238 14.64 8.56 -23.30
N ASN A 239 13.74 8.56 -22.30
CA ASN A 239 13.07 7.36 -21.83
C ASN A 239 11.54 7.55 -21.88
N ILE A 240 10.82 6.43 -21.91
CA ILE A 240 9.38 6.38 -21.71
C ILE A 240 9.09 5.68 -20.38
N ASP A 241 8.24 6.33 -19.58
CA ASP A 241 7.58 5.78 -18.41
C ASP A 241 6.07 5.90 -18.62
N THR A 242 5.32 4.84 -18.47
CA THR A 242 3.87 4.92 -18.52
C THR A 242 3.22 4.28 -17.31
N GLY A 243 2.05 4.81 -16.94
CA GLY A 243 1.26 4.27 -15.85
C GLY A 243 -0.23 4.29 -16.15
N MET A 244 -0.85 3.11 -16.13
CA MET A 244 -2.29 2.93 -16.25
C MET A 244 -2.81 2.13 -15.06
N GLY A 245 -3.74 2.70 -14.28
CA GLY A 245 -4.37 1.98 -13.17
C GLY A 245 -5.25 0.84 -13.68
N LEU A 246 -4.90 -0.39 -13.34
CA LEU A 246 -5.64 -1.58 -13.78
C LEU A 246 -7.10 -1.55 -13.30
N GLU A 247 -7.34 -1.19 -12.05
CA GLU A 247 -8.69 -1.09 -11.48
C GLU A 247 -9.50 0.05 -12.13
N ARG A 248 -8.85 1.17 -12.51
CA ARG A 248 -9.52 2.26 -13.26
C ARG A 248 -9.92 1.80 -14.66
N LEU A 249 -9.03 1.12 -15.38
CA LEU A 249 -9.36 0.54 -16.68
C LEU A 249 -10.51 -0.47 -16.56
N ALA A 250 -10.44 -1.36 -15.56
CA ALA A 250 -11.49 -2.34 -15.31
C ALA A 250 -12.85 -1.69 -15.01
N THR A 251 -12.87 -0.58 -14.24
CA THR A 251 -14.10 0.17 -13.96
C THR A 251 -14.80 0.63 -15.24
N ILE A 252 -14.02 1.08 -16.23
CA ILE A 252 -14.54 1.52 -17.54
C ILE A 252 -15.01 0.34 -18.37
N VAL A 253 -14.17 -0.71 -18.49
CA VAL A 253 -14.45 -1.88 -19.33
C VAL A 253 -15.63 -2.69 -18.81
N GLN A 254 -15.78 -2.79 -17.50
CA GLN A 254 -16.90 -3.48 -16.86
C GLN A 254 -18.15 -2.60 -16.72
N GLU A 255 -18.05 -1.30 -17.04
CA GLU A 255 -19.12 -0.31 -16.93
C GLU A 255 -19.72 -0.24 -15.53
N VAL A 256 -18.87 -0.23 -14.51
CA VAL A 256 -19.26 -0.15 -13.10
C VAL A 256 -19.01 1.24 -12.51
N ASP A 257 -19.66 1.54 -11.38
CA ASP A 257 -19.66 2.90 -10.83
C ASP A 257 -18.36 3.24 -10.08
N SER A 258 -17.70 2.26 -9.48
CA SER A 258 -16.47 2.49 -8.70
C SER A 258 -15.47 1.33 -8.83
N ILE A 259 -14.22 1.57 -8.38
CA ILE A 259 -13.20 0.52 -8.29
C ILE A 259 -13.59 -0.62 -7.33
N PHE A 260 -14.53 -0.38 -6.40
CA PHE A 260 -15.04 -1.39 -5.48
C PHE A 260 -16.08 -2.31 -6.13
N ASP A 261 -16.52 -1.99 -7.34
CA ASP A 261 -17.51 -2.74 -8.10
C ASP A 261 -16.88 -3.58 -9.22
N VAL A 262 -15.55 -3.45 -9.47
CA VAL A 262 -14.85 -4.34 -10.40
C VAL A 262 -14.82 -5.77 -9.85
N ASP A 263 -14.80 -6.75 -10.72
CA ASP A 263 -15.01 -8.16 -10.43
C ASP A 263 -14.28 -8.67 -9.18
N THR A 264 -12.96 -8.49 -9.08
CA THR A 264 -12.15 -8.95 -7.94
C THR A 264 -12.49 -8.23 -6.64
N ASN A 265 -12.64 -6.91 -6.68
CA ASN A 265 -13.01 -6.12 -5.50
C ASN A 265 -14.48 -6.33 -5.10
N CYS A 266 -15.36 -6.54 -6.08
CA CYS A 266 -16.77 -6.88 -5.85
C CYS A 266 -16.91 -8.20 -5.09
N ALA A 267 -16.14 -9.23 -5.45
CA ALA A 267 -16.13 -10.51 -4.73
C ALA A 267 -15.73 -10.30 -3.26
N LEU A 268 -14.64 -9.60 -3.00
CA LEU A 268 -14.20 -9.27 -1.64
C LEU A 268 -15.23 -8.41 -0.88
N ARG A 269 -15.77 -7.36 -1.51
CA ARG A 269 -16.82 -6.52 -0.93
C ARG A 269 -18.06 -7.33 -0.53
N ASN A 270 -18.49 -8.24 -1.40
CA ASN A 270 -19.62 -9.13 -1.11
C ASN A 270 -19.30 -10.06 0.06
N LYS A 271 -18.04 -10.51 0.18
CA LYS A 271 -17.59 -11.31 1.32
C LYS A 271 -17.61 -10.51 2.62
N VAL A 272 -17.24 -9.22 2.58
CA VAL A 272 -17.41 -8.30 3.73
C VAL A 272 -18.88 -8.22 4.14
N CYS A 273 -19.80 -8.03 3.19
CA CYS A 273 -21.25 -8.01 3.44
C CYS A 273 -21.76 -9.31 4.07
N GLU A 274 -21.32 -10.47 3.55
CA GLU A 274 -21.66 -11.79 4.08
C GLU A 274 -21.23 -11.94 5.54
N VAL A 275 -19.96 -11.60 5.83
CA VAL A 275 -19.38 -11.72 7.18
C VAL A 275 -20.06 -10.78 8.18
N ALA A 276 -20.41 -9.57 7.73
CA ALA A 276 -21.05 -8.55 8.56
C ALA A 276 -22.58 -8.74 8.68
N GLY A 277 -23.20 -9.52 7.79
CA GLY A 277 -24.65 -9.66 7.73
C GLY A 277 -25.37 -8.38 7.29
N VAL A 278 -24.76 -7.57 6.42
CA VAL A 278 -25.27 -6.29 5.92
C VAL A 278 -25.43 -6.30 4.40
N GLU A 279 -26.24 -5.39 3.87
CA GLU A 279 -26.42 -5.21 2.43
C GLU A 279 -25.71 -3.93 1.97
N TYR A 280 -25.00 -4.00 0.84
CA TYR A 280 -24.36 -2.86 0.20
C TYR A 280 -25.39 -1.95 -0.49
N LEU A 281 -25.15 -0.64 -0.54
CA LEU A 281 -26.03 0.41 -1.10
C LEU A 281 -27.34 0.61 -0.34
N LYS A 282 -27.38 0.33 0.96
CA LYS A 282 -28.52 0.59 1.84
C LYS A 282 -28.32 1.80 2.74
N ASP A 283 -27.12 2.04 3.20
CA ASP A 283 -26.77 3.14 4.09
C ASP A 283 -25.34 3.61 3.80
N GLU A 284 -25.17 4.90 3.58
CA GLU A 284 -23.90 5.48 3.15
C GLU A 284 -22.74 5.22 4.14
N LYS A 285 -22.99 5.28 5.45
CA LYS A 285 -21.96 5.01 6.47
C LYS A 285 -21.54 3.55 6.48
N THR A 286 -22.51 2.66 6.30
CA THR A 286 -22.29 1.22 6.14
C THR A 286 -21.48 0.96 4.88
N ASP A 287 -21.83 1.60 3.77
CA ASP A 287 -21.13 1.45 2.49
C ASP A 287 -19.67 1.93 2.55
N VAL A 288 -19.41 3.06 3.21
CA VAL A 288 -18.04 3.55 3.46
C VAL A 288 -17.25 2.52 4.25
N SER A 289 -17.82 1.95 5.31
CA SER A 289 -17.16 0.92 6.11
C SER A 289 -16.86 -0.34 5.31
N ILE A 290 -17.79 -0.79 4.47
CA ILE A 290 -17.61 -1.96 3.59
C ILE A 290 -16.47 -1.71 2.60
N ARG A 291 -16.45 -0.57 1.90
CA ARG A 291 -15.40 -0.20 0.94
C ARG A 291 -14.03 -0.08 1.60
N LEU A 292 -13.98 0.54 2.77
CA LEU A 292 -12.74 0.71 3.53
C LEU A 292 -12.17 -0.65 3.97
N ILE A 293 -12.98 -1.56 4.48
CA ILE A 293 -12.54 -2.91 4.82
C ILE A 293 -12.02 -3.63 3.57
N THR A 294 -12.74 -3.54 2.46
CA THR A 294 -12.35 -4.13 1.17
C THR A 294 -10.96 -3.67 0.74
N ASP A 295 -10.70 -2.37 0.73
CA ASP A 295 -9.41 -1.78 0.39
C ASP A 295 -8.31 -2.20 1.34
N HIS A 296 -8.54 -2.06 2.64
CA HIS A 296 -7.50 -2.26 3.65
C HIS A 296 -7.11 -3.73 3.82
N VAL A 297 -8.05 -4.66 3.66
CA VAL A 297 -7.72 -6.09 3.67
C VAL A 297 -6.90 -6.48 2.45
N LYS A 298 -7.27 -5.98 1.25
CA LYS A 298 -6.48 -6.20 0.03
C LYS A 298 -5.07 -5.65 0.20
N SER A 299 -4.94 -4.40 0.63
CA SER A 299 -3.66 -3.73 0.86
C SER A 299 -2.80 -4.50 1.87
N SER A 300 -3.37 -4.88 3.02
CA SER A 300 -2.66 -5.60 4.08
C SER A 300 -2.18 -6.98 3.62
N THR A 301 -3.00 -7.71 2.86
CA THR A 301 -2.67 -9.03 2.31
C THR A 301 -1.41 -8.96 1.45
N PHE A 302 -1.36 -8.00 0.52
CA PHE A 302 -0.19 -7.81 -0.36
C PHE A 302 1.05 -7.29 0.40
N MET A 303 0.88 -6.37 1.34
CA MET A 303 1.99 -5.86 2.15
C MET A 303 2.63 -6.98 2.98
N ILE A 304 1.83 -7.83 3.62
CA ILE A 304 2.33 -8.96 4.42
C ILE A 304 3.01 -9.99 3.51
N SER A 305 2.44 -10.29 2.34
CA SER A 305 3.07 -11.19 1.36
C SER A 305 4.46 -10.71 0.94
N ASP A 306 4.68 -9.40 0.88
CA ASP A 306 5.98 -8.80 0.56
C ASP A 306 6.90 -8.64 1.80
N GLY A 307 6.54 -9.25 2.95
CA GLY A 307 7.38 -9.32 4.14
C GLY A 307 7.27 -8.10 5.07
N ILE A 308 6.26 -7.25 4.90
CA ILE A 308 6.04 -6.12 5.81
C ILE A 308 5.28 -6.60 7.04
N MET A 309 5.82 -6.28 8.22
CA MET A 309 5.20 -6.61 9.50
C MET A 309 4.61 -5.39 10.19
N PRO A 310 3.52 -5.54 10.98
CA PRO A 310 2.96 -4.45 11.76
C PRO A 310 3.95 -3.98 12.84
N THR A 311 4.41 -2.73 12.73
CA THR A 311 5.33 -2.10 13.70
C THR A 311 4.83 -0.70 14.09
N ASN A 312 5.55 -0.02 14.99
CA ASN A 312 5.19 1.32 15.44
C ASN A 312 5.73 2.44 14.52
N GLU A 313 6.63 2.13 13.62
CA GLU A 313 7.27 3.13 12.76
C GLU A 313 7.37 2.63 11.30
N GLY A 314 7.63 3.58 10.40
CA GLY A 314 7.91 3.29 9.00
C GLY A 314 6.77 2.56 8.27
N ARG A 315 7.13 1.63 7.38
CA ARG A 315 6.17 0.89 6.54
C ARG A 315 5.29 -0.06 7.35
N GLY A 316 5.82 -0.60 8.45
CA GLY A 316 5.06 -1.45 9.34
C GLY A 316 3.96 -0.70 10.09
N TYR A 317 4.17 0.58 10.40
CA TYR A 317 3.11 1.45 10.93
C TYR A 317 1.97 1.65 9.93
N VAL A 318 2.28 1.82 8.65
CA VAL A 318 1.26 1.91 7.61
C VAL A 318 0.40 0.63 7.59
N LEU A 319 1.04 -0.54 7.60
CA LEU A 319 0.33 -1.82 7.64
C LEU A 319 -0.53 -1.94 8.90
N ARG A 320 0.03 -1.65 10.08
CA ARG A 320 -0.70 -1.65 11.36
C ARG A 320 -1.92 -0.74 11.33
N ARG A 321 -1.77 0.47 10.78
CA ARG A 321 -2.86 1.44 10.61
C ARG A 321 -3.99 0.86 9.76
N LEU A 322 -3.68 0.25 8.60
CA LEU A 322 -4.67 -0.35 7.71
C LEU A 322 -5.43 -1.50 8.40
N ILE A 323 -4.72 -2.42 9.05
CA ILE A 323 -5.32 -3.55 9.77
C ILE A 323 -6.27 -3.03 10.86
N ARG A 324 -5.83 -2.07 11.67
CA ARG A 324 -6.62 -1.55 12.80
C ARG A 324 -7.83 -0.75 12.34
N ARG A 325 -7.72 0.03 11.24
CA ARG A 325 -8.87 0.71 10.64
C ARG A 325 -9.90 -0.31 10.13
N ALA A 326 -9.47 -1.34 9.40
CA ALA A 326 -10.37 -2.39 8.94
C ALA A 326 -11.07 -3.10 10.12
N ALA A 327 -10.32 -3.46 11.17
CA ALA A 327 -10.87 -4.10 12.37
C ALA A 327 -11.91 -3.20 13.09
N ARG A 328 -11.63 -1.88 13.22
CA ARG A 328 -12.60 -0.93 13.77
C ARG A 328 -13.88 -0.88 12.94
N HIS A 329 -13.76 -0.73 11.63
CA HIS A 329 -14.94 -0.67 10.74
C HIS A 329 -15.73 -1.98 10.74
N GLY A 330 -15.06 -3.13 10.91
CA GLY A 330 -15.74 -4.39 11.14
C GLY A 330 -16.60 -4.37 12.41
N ARG A 331 -16.10 -3.79 13.50
CA ARG A 331 -16.90 -3.62 14.73
C ARG A 331 -18.07 -2.65 14.54
N LEU A 332 -17.89 -1.56 13.78
CA LEU A 332 -19.00 -0.65 13.42
C LEU A 332 -20.11 -1.37 12.63
N LEU A 333 -19.73 -2.35 11.79
CA LEU A 333 -20.68 -3.23 11.08
C LEU A 333 -21.24 -4.36 11.96
N GLY A 334 -20.80 -4.47 13.23
CA GLY A 334 -21.28 -5.49 14.17
C GLY A 334 -20.57 -6.84 14.10
N ILE A 335 -19.48 -6.95 13.35
CA ILE A 335 -18.69 -8.20 13.27
C ILE A 335 -18.03 -8.47 14.64
N LYS A 336 -18.18 -9.72 15.09
CA LYS A 336 -17.58 -10.18 16.36
C LYS A 336 -16.44 -11.15 16.08
N GLY A 337 -15.35 -11.02 16.87
CA GLY A 337 -14.15 -11.85 16.72
C GLY A 337 -13.32 -11.46 15.49
N ASN A 338 -12.33 -12.29 15.19
CA ASN A 338 -11.43 -12.10 14.06
C ASN A 338 -12.12 -12.42 12.73
N PHE A 339 -11.88 -11.60 11.72
CA PHE A 339 -12.51 -11.76 10.41
C PHE A 339 -11.59 -11.41 9.25
N LEU A 340 -10.48 -10.71 9.48
CA LEU A 340 -9.60 -10.19 8.43
C LEU A 340 -8.92 -11.32 7.65
N ALA A 341 -8.46 -12.38 8.32
CA ALA A 341 -7.88 -13.55 7.66
C ALA A 341 -8.88 -14.24 6.71
N LYS A 342 -10.15 -14.34 7.13
CA LYS A 342 -11.22 -14.90 6.29
C LYS A 342 -11.50 -14.05 5.03
N LEU A 343 -11.37 -12.73 5.13
CA LEU A 343 -11.49 -11.83 3.99
C LEU A 343 -10.24 -11.87 3.11
N SER A 344 -9.05 -12.01 3.71
CA SER A 344 -7.79 -12.15 2.99
C SER A 344 -7.76 -13.39 2.10
N GLU A 345 -8.46 -14.47 2.47
CA GLU A 345 -8.64 -15.66 1.63
C GLU A 345 -9.28 -15.30 0.27
N GLU A 346 -10.29 -14.43 0.27
CA GLU A 346 -10.93 -13.96 -0.97
C GLU A 346 -9.97 -13.12 -1.84
N VAL A 347 -9.10 -12.32 -1.20
CA VAL A 347 -8.06 -11.56 -1.90
C VAL A 347 -7.08 -12.50 -2.59
N ILE A 348 -6.62 -13.52 -1.88
CA ILE A 348 -5.69 -14.53 -2.40
C ILE A 348 -6.31 -15.25 -3.59
N GLU A 349 -7.53 -15.75 -3.44
CA GLU A 349 -8.25 -16.48 -4.50
C GLU A 349 -8.42 -15.62 -5.77
N GLY A 350 -8.80 -14.36 -5.62
CA GLY A 350 -8.99 -13.42 -6.74
C GLY A 350 -7.69 -12.95 -7.41
N SER A 351 -6.52 -13.11 -6.75
CA SER A 351 -5.25 -12.53 -7.20
C SER A 351 -4.15 -13.55 -7.52
N LYS A 352 -4.28 -14.82 -7.12
CA LYS A 352 -3.25 -15.86 -7.23
C LYS A 352 -2.75 -16.12 -8.66
N ASP A 353 -3.57 -15.85 -9.68
CA ASP A 353 -3.17 -16.01 -11.09
C ASP A 353 -2.08 -15.01 -11.50
N GLY A 354 -2.13 -13.79 -10.95
CA GLY A 354 -1.11 -12.77 -11.16
C GLY A 354 0.01 -12.81 -10.12
N TYR A 355 -0.28 -13.32 -8.93
CA TYR A 355 0.59 -13.27 -7.75
C TYR A 355 0.55 -14.61 -6.99
N PRO A 356 1.15 -15.68 -7.55
CA PRO A 356 1.10 -17.02 -6.94
C PRO A 356 1.73 -17.08 -5.54
N GLU A 357 2.64 -16.16 -5.21
CA GLU A 357 3.24 -16.03 -3.89
C GLU A 357 2.21 -15.76 -2.77
N LEU A 358 1.04 -15.25 -3.09
CA LEU A 358 -0.03 -15.07 -2.09
C LEU A 358 -0.54 -16.42 -1.59
N GLU A 359 -0.72 -17.41 -2.46
CA GLU A 359 -1.13 -18.75 -2.07
C GLU A 359 -0.02 -19.48 -1.30
N GLU A 360 1.24 -19.31 -1.73
CA GLU A 360 2.41 -19.90 -1.07
C GLU A 360 2.56 -19.40 0.37
N LYS A 361 2.22 -18.12 0.62
CA LYS A 361 2.35 -17.45 1.93
C LYS A 361 1.03 -17.33 2.70
N LYS A 362 -0.01 -18.04 2.29
CA LYS A 362 -1.37 -17.92 2.83
C LYS A 362 -1.42 -18.02 4.36
N GLU A 363 -0.85 -19.08 4.92
CA GLU A 363 -0.83 -19.32 6.37
C GLU A 363 -0.07 -18.22 7.12
N PHE A 364 1.04 -17.77 6.56
CA PHE A 364 1.81 -16.64 7.11
C PHE A 364 0.98 -15.36 7.16
N ILE A 365 0.30 -15.00 6.05
CA ILE A 365 -0.57 -13.83 5.97
C ILE A 365 -1.69 -13.91 7.02
N PHE A 366 -2.33 -15.06 7.15
CA PHE A 366 -3.41 -15.27 8.12
C PHE A 366 -2.94 -15.13 9.56
N ASN A 367 -1.76 -15.67 9.88
CA ASN A 367 -1.19 -15.57 11.21
C ASN A 367 -0.90 -14.11 11.59
N VAL A 368 -0.28 -13.33 10.69
CA VAL A 368 0.00 -11.90 10.92
C VAL A 368 -1.29 -11.11 11.15
N LEU A 369 -2.30 -11.30 10.28
CA LEU A 369 -3.59 -10.63 10.40
C LEU A 369 -4.28 -10.97 11.72
N ASN A 370 -4.36 -12.27 12.06
CA ASN A 370 -5.01 -12.72 13.29
C ASN A 370 -4.30 -12.20 14.54
N ASN A 371 -2.97 -12.18 14.55
CA ASN A 371 -2.20 -11.69 15.69
C ASN A 371 -2.44 -10.19 15.92
N GLU A 372 -2.34 -9.37 14.89
CA GLU A 372 -2.56 -7.92 15.02
C GLU A 372 -4.03 -7.61 15.36
N GLU A 373 -5.00 -8.35 14.81
CA GLU A 373 -6.42 -8.20 15.12
C GLU A 373 -6.70 -8.59 16.58
N ASN A 374 -6.11 -9.67 17.09
CA ASN A 374 -6.21 -10.08 18.48
C ASN A 374 -5.61 -9.05 19.44
N GLN A 375 -4.42 -8.52 19.13
CA GLN A 375 -3.79 -7.48 19.95
C GLN A 375 -4.65 -6.22 19.99
N PHE A 376 -5.13 -5.76 18.82
CA PHE A 376 -5.98 -4.59 18.76
C PHE A 376 -7.32 -4.79 19.46
N SER A 377 -7.90 -5.99 19.40
CA SER A 377 -9.15 -6.32 20.09
C SER A 377 -9.06 -6.19 21.61
N LYS A 378 -7.88 -6.42 22.19
CA LYS A 378 -7.65 -6.24 23.64
C LYS A 378 -7.63 -4.76 24.06
N THR A 379 -7.17 -3.88 23.17
CA THR A 379 -6.94 -2.45 23.49
C THR A 379 -8.05 -1.52 22.99
N ILE A 380 -8.75 -1.88 21.91
CA ILE A 380 -9.73 -1.00 21.27
C ILE A 380 -10.89 -0.62 22.18
N ASP A 381 -11.46 -1.59 22.92
CA ASP A 381 -12.62 -1.33 23.77
C ASP A 381 -12.26 -0.39 24.93
N GLN A 382 -11.07 -0.54 25.48
CA GLN A 382 -10.54 0.35 26.51
C GLN A 382 -10.21 1.72 25.93
N GLY A 383 -9.56 1.79 24.78
CA GLY A 383 -9.25 3.06 24.09
C GLY A 383 -10.51 3.85 23.73
N LEU A 384 -11.54 3.21 23.16
CA LEU A 384 -12.83 3.84 22.85
C LEU A 384 -13.54 4.34 24.11
N LYS A 385 -13.50 3.60 25.21
CA LYS A 385 -14.08 4.03 26.49
C LYS A 385 -13.40 5.29 27.01
N ILE A 386 -12.08 5.32 27.02
CA ILE A 386 -11.30 6.46 27.48
C ILE A 386 -11.50 7.66 26.58
N LEU A 387 -11.50 7.48 25.25
CA LEU A 387 -11.80 8.54 24.30
C LEU A 387 -13.19 9.13 24.54
N SER A 388 -14.20 8.29 24.80
CA SER A 388 -15.55 8.75 25.13
C SER A 388 -15.60 9.56 26.44
N GLU A 389 -14.81 9.17 27.45
CA GLU A 389 -14.68 9.95 28.69
C GLU A 389 -14.01 11.31 28.45
N MET A 390 -12.99 11.37 27.59
CA MET A 390 -12.35 12.61 27.15
C MET A 390 -13.30 13.51 26.38
N GLU A 391 -14.08 12.95 25.44
CA GLU A 391 -15.12 13.68 24.70
C GLU A 391 -16.18 14.31 25.63
N ASN A 392 -16.59 13.58 26.64
CA ASN A 392 -17.55 14.11 27.63
C ASN A 392 -16.97 15.31 28.37
N LYS A 393 -15.71 15.23 28.81
CA LYS A 393 -15.00 16.36 29.44
C LYS A 393 -14.88 17.57 28.52
N MET A 394 -14.51 17.36 27.25
CA MET A 394 -14.43 18.40 26.22
C MET A 394 -15.79 19.07 26.02
N ARG A 395 -16.87 18.29 25.98
CA ARG A 395 -18.24 18.81 25.84
C ARG A 395 -18.65 19.67 27.03
N GLU A 396 -18.33 19.26 28.26
CA GLU A 396 -18.58 20.03 29.48
C GLU A 396 -17.77 21.34 29.51
N ALA A 397 -16.50 21.27 29.07
CA ALA A 397 -15.61 22.43 28.95
C ALA A 397 -15.91 23.32 27.73
N LYS A 398 -16.79 22.87 26.81
CA LYS A 398 -17.07 23.51 25.51
C LYS A 398 -15.83 23.60 24.60
N GLU A 399 -14.89 22.72 24.80
CA GLU A 399 -13.69 22.57 23.95
C GLU A 399 -14.02 21.77 22.67
N LYS A 400 -13.37 22.14 21.57
CA LYS A 400 -13.53 21.48 20.27
C LYS A 400 -12.30 20.69 19.85
N THR A 401 -11.21 20.81 20.61
CA THR A 401 -9.92 20.19 20.27
C THR A 401 -9.45 19.33 21.43
N LEU A 402 -9.17 18.04 21.16
CA LEU A 402 -8.51 17.16 22.12
C LEU A 402 -7.04 17.58 22.24
N SER A 403 -6.56 17.77 23.47
CA SER A 403 -5.17 18.15 23.72
C SER A 403 -4.20 17.07 23.23
N GLY A 404 -3.03 17.50 22.75
CA GLY A 404 -1.98 16.60 22.29
C GLY A 404 -1.50 15.61 23.37
N GLU A 405 -1.46 16.02 24.66
CA GLU A 405 -1.15 15.13 25.78
C GLU A 405 -2.17 13.99 25.92
N ASN A 406 -3.46 14.27 25.77
CA ASN A 406 -4.51 13.28 25.86
C ASN A 406 -4.47 12.33 24.66
N ALA A 407 -4.23 12.86 23.46
CA ALA A 407 -4.04 12.07 22.26
C ALA A 407 -2.79 11.17 22.38
N PHE A 408 -1.70 11.71 22.92
CA PHE A 408 -0.47 10.96 23.17
C PHE A 408 -0.69 9.86 24.23
N LYS A 409 -1.42 10.13 25.29
CA LYS A 409 -1.77 9.12 26.29
C LYS A 409 -2.57 7.95 25.71
N LEU A 410 -3.52 8.23 24.81
CA LEU A 410 -4.25 7.19 24.07
C LEU A 410 -3.30 6.33 23.22
N TYR A 411 -2.35 6.98 22.54
CA TYR A 411 -1.36 6.30 21.71
C TYR A 411 -0.38 5.45 22.54
N ASP A 412 0.30 6.08 23.49
CA ASP A 412 1.40 5.48 24.24
C ASP A 412 0.94 4.41 25.25
N THR A 413 -0.08 4.73 26.05
CA THR A 413 -0.53 3.85 27.13
C THR A 413 -1.52 2.78 26.68
N TYR A 414 -2.34 3.08 25.67
CA TYR A 414 -3.42 2.21 25.24
C TYR A 414 -3.24 1.67 23.81
N GLY A 415 -2.13 1.99 23.16
CA GLY A 415 -1.87 1.56 21.79
C GLY A 415 -2.92 2.00 20.78
N PHE A 416 -3.62 3.12 21.05
CA PHE A 416 -4.69 3.65 20.23
C PHE A 416 -4.13 4.66 19.23
N PRO A 417 -4.03 4.34 17.91
CA PRO A 417 -3.34 5.19 16.95
C PRO A 417 -3.92 6.61 16.88
N LEU A 418 -3.04 7.61 16.69
CA LEU A 418 -3.45 9.01 16.56
C LEU A 418 -4.47 9.20 15.43
N ASP A 419 -4.22 8.59 14.28
CA ASP A 419 -5.11 8.71 13.11
C ASP A 419 -6.51 8.17 13.40
N LEU A 420 -6.60 7.09 14.18
CA LEU A 420 -7.87 6.52 14.60
C LEU A 420 -8.59 7.48 15.59
N THR A 421 -7.83 8.10 16.49
CA THR A 421 -8.36 9.14 17.39
C THR A 421 -8.91 10.33 16.60
N LYS A 422 -8.17 10.79 15.59
CA LYS A 422 -8.59 11.89 14.69
C LYS A 422 -9.88 11.53 13.96
N GLU A 423 -9.90 10.40 13.29
CA GLU A 423 -11.06 9.93 12.51
C GLU A 423 -12.35 9.90 13.38
N ILE A 424 -12.27 9.33 14.59
CA ILE A 424 -13.42 9.24 15.50
C ILE A 424 -13.89 10.61 15.96
N LEU A 425 -12.95 11.52 16.23
CA LEU A 425 -13.27 12.86 16.70
C LEU A 425 -13.82 13.74 15.59
N GLU A 426 -13.27 13.67 14.38
CA GLU A 426 -13.73 14.40 13.20
C GLU A 426 -15.15 14.00 12.79
N GLU A 427 -15.51 12.71 12.87
CA GLU A 427 -16.88 12.21 12.67
C GLU A 427 -17.90 12.91 13.60
N LYS A 428 -17.44 13.40 14.74
CA LYS A 428 -18.26 14.09 15.76
C LYS A 428 -18.08 15.62 15.78
N GLY A 429 -17.28 16.16 14.84
CA GLY A 429 -17.00 17.58 14.71
C GLY A 429 -16.01 18.13 15.74
N TYR A 430 -15.12 17.28 16.25
CA TYR A 430 -13.98 17.66 17.09
C TYR A 430 -12.67 17.56 16.29
N GLN A 431 -11.61 18.17 16.84
CA GLN A 431 -10.25 18.15 16.28
C GLN A 431 -9.26 17.58 17.29
N VAL A 432 -8.03 17.32 16.84
CA VAL A 432 -6.90 16.89 17.69
C VAL A 432 -5.76 17.90 17.56
N ASP A 433 -5.12 18.24 18.67
CA ASP A 433 -3.89 19.05 18.69
C ASP A 433 -2.69 18.16 18.31
N GLU A 434 -2.43 18.11 17.01
CA GLU A 434 -1.33 17.31 16.44
C GLU A 434 0.05 17.85 16.83
N GLU A 435 0.19 19.18 16.92
CA GLU A 435 1.46 19.78 17.35
C GLU A 435 1.78 19.41 18.80
N GLY A 436 0.80 19.46 19.69
CA GLY A 436 0.95 19.03 21.07
C GLY A 436 1.24 17.53 21.18
N PHE A 437 0.64 16.70 20.32
CA PHE A 437 0.95 15.27 20.24
C PHE A 437 2.42 15.05 19.84
N GLN A 438 2.90 15.71 18.78
CA GLN A 438 4.29 15.60 18.33
C GLN A 438 5.28 16.05 19.40
N LYS A 439 4.97 17.13 20.12
CA LYS A 439 5.77 17.59 21.27
C LYS A 439 5.83 16.53 22.38
N SER A 440 4.70 15.89 22.69
CA SER A 440 4.65 14.82 23.68
C SER A 440 5.47 13.59 23.27
N MET A 441 5.40 13.21 21.99
CA MET A 441 6.23 12.18 21.39
C MET A 441 7.73 12.50 21.51
N GLU A 442 8.12 13.73 21.21
CA GLU A 442 9.51 14.17 21.28
C GLU A 442 10.02 14.22 22.73
N ILE A 443 9.19 14.67 23.66
CA ILE A 443 9.53 14.64 25.10
C ILE A 443 9.76 13.21 25.54
N GLN A 444 8.90 12.26 25.19
CA GLN A 444 9.09 10.84 25.52
C GLN A 444 10.36 10.27 24.88
N ARG A 445 10.60 10.56 23.58
CA ARG A 445 11.83 10.14 22.90
C ARG A 445 13.08 10.70 23.59
N THR A 446 13.01 11.97 24.01
CA THR A 446 14.11 12.63 24.74
C THR A 446 14.27 12.03 26.12
N GLN A 447 13.20 11.84 26.87
CA GLN A 447 13.24 11.20 28.20
C GLN A 447 13.75 9.76 28.11
N ALA A 448 13.34 8.99 27.10
CA ALA A 448 13.87 7.66 26.82
C ALA A 448 15.38 7.72 26.48
N ARG A 449 15.81 8.74 25.71
CA ARG A 449 17.22 8.98 25.41
C ARG A 449 18.00 9.40 26.65
N ASP A 450 17.49 10.34 27.44
CA ASP A 450 18.13 10.85 28.66
C ASP A 450 18.18 9.75 29.75
N ALA A 451 17.13 8.93 29.88
CA ALA A 451 17.14 7.75 30.74
C ALA A 451 18.19 6.72 30.28
N ARG A 452 18.41 6.62 28.96
CA ARG A 452 19.51 5.83 28.36
C ARG A 452 20.88 6.42 28.69
N GLU A 453 21.05 7.76 28.62
CA GLU A 453 22.32 8.42 28.97
C GLU A 453 22.68 8.29 30.46
N VAL A 454 21.69 8.33 31.36
CA VAL A 454 21.93 8.14 32.81
C VAL A 454 22.30 6.70 33.14
N SER A 455 21.90 5.71 32.32
CA SER A 455 22.34 4.30 32.52
C SER A 455 23.75 4.03 31.97
N ASN A 456 24.31 4.94 31.14
CA ASN A 456 25.60 4.80 30.45
C ASN A 456 26.84 5.16 31.26
N TYR A 457 26.78 5.25 32.59
CA TYR A 457 27.94 5.55 33.42
C TYR A 457 29.08 4.49 33.38
N MET A 458 28.91 3.42 32.62
CA MET A 458 29.89 2.35 32.41
C MET A 458 30.18 1.99 30.95
N GLY A 459 29.86 2.86 29.98
CA GLY A 459 30.41 2.77 28.62
C GLY A 459 29.79 1.72 27.70
N ALA A 460 28.57 1.28 27.95
CA ALA A 460 27.79 0.47 27.01
C ALA A 460 26.65 1.32 26.43
N ASP A 461 26.52 1.34 25.09
CA ASP A 461 25.39 1.99 24.42
C ASP A 461 24.07 1.36 24.87
N ALA A 462 23.02 2.19 25.11
CA ALA A 462 21.70 1.71 25.44
C ALA A 462 21.14 0.88 24.28
N THR A 463 20.64 -0.30 24.59
CA THR A 463 20.12 -1.25 23.60
C THR A 463 18.61 -1.39 23.75
N VAL A 464 17.94 -1.91 22.74
CA VAL A 464 16.51 -2.29 22.80
C VAL A 464 16.17 -3.19 24.00
N TYR A 465 17.14 -3.86 24.54
CA TYR A 465 16.97 -4.75 25.71
C TYR A 465 16.63 -4.00 27.01
N ASP A 466 16.87 -2.71 27.08
CA ASP A 466 16.52 -1.87 28.25
C ASP A 466 15.01 -1.58 28.30
N GLU A 467 14.29 -1.83 27.22
CA GLU A 467 12.83 -1.70 27.13
C GLU A 467 12.09 -2.95 27.62
N ILE A 468 12.81 -4.07 27.82
CA ILE A 468 12.21 -5.33 28.27
C ILE A 468 11.78 -5.21 29.74
N ASP A 469 10.51 -5.56 30.02
CA ASP A 469 9.95 -5.56 31.36
C ASP A 469 10.93 -6.21 32.35
N PRO A 470 11.29 -5.52 33.47
CA PRO A 470 12.15 -6.08 34.52
C PRO A 470 11.66 -7.41 35.09
N ALA A 471 10.35 -7.68 35.02
CA ALA A 471 9.77 -8.94 35.51
C ALA A 471 10.10 -10.15 34.59
N VAL A 472 10.50 -9.93 33.34
CA VAL A 472 10.93 -11.00 32.43
C VAL A 472 12.25 -11.58 32.94
N THR A 473 12.30 -12.88 33.15
CA THR A 473 13.49 -13.64 33.57
C THR A 473 13.58 -14.93 32.78
N THR A 474 14.76 -15.49 32.59
CA THR A 474 14.99 -16.78 31.94
C THR A 474 15.63 -17.76 32.91
N GLU A 475 15.06 -18.95 33.04
CA GLU A 475 15.65 -20.05 33.79
C GLU A 475 16.65 -20.83 32.92
N PHE A 476 17.88 -21.01 33.38
CA PHE A 476 18.87 -21.80 32.65
C PHE A 476 18.73 -23.28 32.98
N ALA A 477 18.49 -24.13 31.99
CA ALA A 477 18.29 -25.58 32.11
C ALA A 477 19.39 -26.40 31.37
N GLY A 478 20.46 -25.77 30.90
CA GLY A 478 21.48 -26.39 30.02
C GLY A 478 22.41 -27.37 30.74
N TYR A 479 22.35 -27.49 32.08
CA TYR A 479 23.12 -28.51 32.78
C TYR A 479 22.59 -29.93 32.58
N ASP A 480 21.27 -30.06 32.42
CA ASP A 480 20.59 -31.36 32.37
C ASP A 480 19.98 -31.64 30.96
N HIS A 481 19.84 -30.63 30.13
CA HIS A 481 19.13 -30.74 28.85
C HIS A 481 19.88 -30.05 27.71
N LEU A 482 20.01 -30.73 26.55
CA LEU A 482 20.54 -30.19 25.31
C LEU A 482 19.43 -29.60 24.42
N SER A 483 18.17 -29.90 24.69
CA SER A 483 17.00 -29.42 23.97
C SER A 483 15.85 -29.28 24.95
N PHE A 484 15.07 -28.21 24.85
CA PHE A 484 13.99 -27.89 25.77
C PHE A 484 12.82 -27.22 25.03
N GLU A 485 11.59 -27.50 25.43
CA GLU A 485 10.40 -26.80 24.99
C GLU A 485 10.08 -25.66 25.97
N SER A 486 9.95 -24.45 25.46
CA SER A 486 9.75 -23.25 26.27
C SER A 486 8.86 -22.23 25.56
N ALA A 487 8.14 -21.41 26.35
CA ALA A 487 7.38 -20.32 25.79
C ALA A 487 8.28 -19.12 25.47
N VAL A 488 8.03 -18.46 24.31
CA VAL A 488 8.61 -17.16 23.99
C VAL A 488 8.01 -16.11 24.92
N THR A 489 8.85 -15.31 25.54
CA THR A 489 8.43 -14.25 26.47
C THR A 489 8.52 -12.87 25.88
N VAL A 490 9.58 -12.60 25.10
CA VAL A 490 9.83 -11.32 24.43
C VAL A 490 10.65 -11.58 23.18
N MET A 491 10.42 -10.79 22.15
CA MET A 491 11.27 -10.71 20.96
C MET A 491 11.62 -9.28 20.64
N THR A 492 12.81 -9.08 20.08
CA THR A 492 13.26 -7.77 19.61
C THR A 492 13.86 -7.86 18.22
N THR A 493 13.78 -6.78 17.46
CA THR A 493 14.74 -6.50 16.37
C THR A 493 15.98 -5.82 16.97
N GLU A 494 16.86 -5.27 16.14
CA GLU A 494 18.00 -4.46 16.60
C GLU A 494 17.55 -3.15 17.29
N THR A 495 16.32 -2.70 17.03
CA THR A 495 15.87 -1.34 17.40
C THR A 495 14.57 -1.29 18.19
N GLU A 496 13.75 -2.35 18.20
CA GLU A 496 12.42 -2.31 18.83
C GLU A 496 11.97 -3.69 19.35
N LEU A 497 11.05 -3.68 20.34
CA LEU A 497 10.30 -4.86 20.76
C LEU A 497 9.28 -5.22 19.69
N VAL A 498 9.20 -6.52 19.35
CA VAL A 498 8.28 -7.02 18.33
C VAL A 498 7.48 -8.20 18.85
N SER A 499 6.27 -8.38 18.31
CA SER A 499 5.41 -9.52 18.65
C SER A 499 5.68 -10.77 17.80
N SER A 500 6.48 -10.63 16.74
CA SER A 500 6.91 -11.75 15.90
C SER A 500 8.18 -11.41 15.13
N LEU A 501 8.96 -12.45 14.80
CA LEU A 501 10.09 -12.38 13.86
C LEU A 501 9.78 -13.28 12.67
N VAL A 502 10.17 -12.83 11.47
CA VAL A 502 9.88 -13.50 10.19
C VAL A 502 11.15 -13.78 9.40
N GLU A 503 11.05 -14.69 8.44
CA GLU A 503 12.14 -15.10 7.56
C GLU A 503 13.02 -13.93 7.08
N GLY A 504 14.32 -14.07 7.26
CA GLY A 504 15.32 -13.07 6.93
C GLY A 504 15.49 -11.95 7.97
N GLN A 505 14.63 -11.82 8.98
CA GLN A 505 14.80 -10.82 10.02
C GLN A 505 15.83 -11.24 11.04
N LYS A 506 16.69 -10.28 11.43
CA LYS A 506 17.58 -10.38 12.58
C LYS A 506 16.85 -9.91 13.84
N GLY A 507 17.16 -10.55 14.95
CA GLY A 507 16.56 -10.17 16.22
C GLY A 507 17.08 -10.99 17.39
N THR A 508 16.41 -10.85 18.52
CA THR A 508 16.71 -11.60 19.74
C THR A 508 15.43 -12.19 20.30
N ILE A 509 15.47 -13.48 20.60
CA ILE A 509 14.36 -14.20 21.24
C ILE A 509 14.68 -14.45 22.70
N PHE A 510 13.74 -14.14 23.58
CA PHE A 510 13.77 -14.47 25.00
C PHE A 510 12.71 -15.52 25.28
N VAL A 511 13.07 -16.52 26.09
CA VAL A 511 12.21 -17.64 26.46
C VAL A 511 12.16 -17.82 27.99
N GLU A 512 11.12 -18.46 28.51
CA GLU A 512 11.02 -18.73 29.97
C GLU A 512 12.17 -19.59 30.46
N LYS A 513 12.54 -20.64 29.71
CA LYS A 513 13.62 -21.57 30.05
C LYS A 513 14.48 -21.85 28.83
N THR A 514 15.79 -21.89 28.99
CA THR A 514 16.73 -22.15 27.91
C THR A 514 17.81 -23.15 28.28
N PRO A 515 18.18 -24.07 27.35
CA PRO A 515 19.39 -24.87 27.50
C PRO A 515 20.66 -24.13 27.02
N PHE A 516 20.54 -22.98 26.34
CA PHE A 516 21.66 -22.24 25.78
C PHE A 516 22.44 -21.51 26.90
N TYR A 517 23.73 -21.77 26.97
CA TYR A 517 24.65 -21.06 27.85
C TYR A 517 24.99 -19.68 27.26
N ALA A 518 24.84 -18.63 28.04
CA ALA A 518 25.20 -17.29 27.60
C ALA A 518 26.65 -16.96 27.84
N THR A 519 27.24 -16.14 26.99
CA THR A 519 28.62 -15.62 27.11
C THR A 519 28.89 -15.08 28.51
N MET A 520 29.78 -15.70 29.26
CA MET A 520 30.17 -15.31 30.61
C MET A 520 31.60 -15.77 30.95
N GLY A 521 32.34 -14.93 31.68
CA GLY A 521 33.62 -15.33 32.28
C GLY A 521 34.71 -15.73 31.28
N GLY A 522 34.63 -15.28 30.01
CA GLY A 522 35.57 -15.62 28.92
C GLY A 522 35.24 -16.91 28.16
N GLN A 523 34.06 -17.51 28.42
CA GLN A 523 33.52 -18.61 27.61
C GLN A 523 32.59 -18.05 26.53
N GLU A 524 32.63 -18.64 25.33
CA GLU A 524 31.69 -18.32 24.25
C GLU A 524 30.29 -18.82 24.58
N GLY A 525 29.27 -18.09 24.13
CA GLY A 525 27.88 -18.48 24.27
C GLY A 525 27.51 -19.61 23.31
N ASP A 526 26.48 -20.38 23.67
CA ASP A 526 25.97 -21.43 22.80
C ASP A 526 25.29 -20.86 21.55
N THR A 527 25.40 -21.62 20.47
CA THR A 527 24.69 -21.43 19.20
C THR A 527 23.76 -22.61 18.94
N GLY A 528 22.76 -22.42 18.09
CA GLY A 528 21.84 -23.52 17.77
C GLY A 528 20.61 -23.03 17.05
N VAL A 529 19.49 -23.73 17.25
CA VAL A 529 18.24 -23.47 16.55
C VAL A 529 17.08 -23.37 17.54
N ILE A 530 16.24 -22.36 17.37
CA ILE A 530 14.94 -22.26 18.01
C ILE A 530 13.88 -22.47 16.92
N SER A 531 12.98 -23.42 17.13
CA SER A 531 12.00 -23.78 16.10
C SER A 531 10.58 -23.95 16.65
N THR A 532 9.61 -23.66 15.78
CA THR A 532 8.19 -24.00 15.92
C THR A 532 7.75 -24.79 14.69
N PRO A 533 6.54 -25.35 14.65
CA PRO A 533 5.99 -25.88 13.40
C PRO A 533 5.94 -24.84 12.25
N ASN A 534 5.91 -23.55 12.58
CA ASN A 534 5.70 -22.44 11.63
C ASN A 534 6.96 -21.63 11.32
N GLY A 535 8.08 -21.87 12.00
CA GLY A 535 9.29 -21.09 11.77
C GLY A 535 10.54 -21.65 12.44
N THR A 536 11.69 -21.26 11.89
CA THR A 536 13.02 -21.66 12.36
C THR A 536 13.91 -20.43 12.51
N PHE A 537 14.48 -20.24 13.69
CA PHE A 537 15.42 -19.18 14.03
C PHE A 537 16.81 -19.76 14.30
N GLN A 538 17.81 -19.24 13.61
CA GLN A 538 19.20 -19.60 13.84
C GLN A 538 19.78 -18.71 14.94
N VAL A 539 20.16 -19.30 16.06
CA VAL A 539 20.88 -18.62 17.15
C VAL A 539 22.36 -18.57 16.79
N GLU A 540 22.88 -17.36 16.66
CA GLU A 540 24.29 -17.08 16.35
C GLU A 540 25.09 -16.77 17.61
N GLU A 541 24.44 -16.22 18.62
CA GLU A 541 25.03 -15.87 19.91
C GLU A 541 23.98 -15.93 21.02
N THR A 542 24.38 -16.35 22.20
CA THR A 542 23.55 -16.28 23.43
C THR A 542 24.18 -15.29 24.41
N ILE A 543 23.44 -14.24 24.74
CA ILE A 543 23.89 -13.15 25.63
C ILE A 543 23.17 -13.18 26.95
N LYS A 544 23.86 -12.75 28.03
CA LYS A 544 23.24 -12.56 29.33
C LYS A 544 23.05 -11.08 29.64
N LEU A 545 21.81 -10.70 29.90
CA LEU A 545 21.43 -9.34 30.26
C LEU A 545 21.20 -9.22 31.78
N ARG A 546 21.12 -7.97 32.26
CA ARG A 546 20.75 -7.66 33.63
C ARG A 546 19.38 -8.22 34.00
N GLY A 547 19.19 -8.62 35.25
CA GLY A 547 17.90 -9.19 35.71
C GLY A 547 17.68 -10.66 35.34
N GLY A 548 18.74 -11.39 34.95
CA GLY A 548 18.64 -12.85 34.71
C GLY A 548 17.98 -13.22 33.38
N LYS A 549 18.04 -12.33 32.38
CA LYS A 549 17.53 -12.56 31.04
C LYS A 549 18.61 -13.19 30.16
N PHE A 550 18.23 -14.21 29.35
CA PHE A 550 19.09 -14.81 28.34
C PHE A 550 18.50 -14.48 26.96
N GLY A 551 19.24 -13.72 26.17
CA GLY A 551 18.85 -13.33 24.82
C GLY A 551 19.52 -14.23 23.78
N HIS A 552 18.73 -14.84 22.91
CA HIS A 552 19.20 -15.66 21.78
C HIS A 552 19.25 -14.76 20.55
N VAL A 553 20.42 -14.25 20.22
CA VAL A 553 20.67 -13.33 19.10
C VAL A 553 20.86 -14.14 17.82
N GLY A 554 20.23 -13.73 16.72
CA GLY A 554 20.37 -14.42 15.46
C GLY A 554 19.41 -13.91 14.38
N HIS A 555 18.99 -14.81 13.50
CA HIS A 555 18.06 -14.47 12.43
C HIS A 555 17.07 -15.59 12.13
N MET A 556 15.89 -15.23 11.59
CA MET A 556 14.91 -16.18 11.09
C MET A 556 15.39 -16.80 9.77
N VAL A 557 15.50 -18.12 9.75
CA VAL A 557 15.90 -18.91 8.55
C VAL A 557 14.68 -19.18 7.67
N SER A 558 13.54 -19.44 8.30
CA SER A 558 12.29 -19.72 7.58
C SER A 558 11.07 -19.45 8.46
N GLY A 559 9.96 -19.05 7.83
CA GLY A 559 8.67 -18.89 8.47
C GLY A 559 8.60 -17.75 9.51
N MET A 560 7.88 -18.00 10.63
CA MET A 560 7.63 -17.00 11.68
C MET A 560 7.61 -17.63 13.06
N ILE A 561 8.13 -16.89 14.05
CA ILE A 561 7.95 -17.16 15.48
C ILE A 561 7.25 -15.95 16.11
N SER A 562 6.27 -16.19 16.97
CA SER A 562 5.42 -15.16 17.61
C SER A 562 5.50 -15.23 19.14
N ASP A 563 5.07 -14.13 19.79
CA ASP A 563 4.91 -14.07 21.24
C ASP A 563 4.07 -15.24 21.76
N GLN A 564 4.52 -15.84 22.86
CA GLN A 564 3.88 -16.98 23.52
C GLN A 564 3.88 -18.30 22.72
N ASP A 565 4.53 -18.34 21.54
CA ASP A 565 4.77 -19.61 20.86
C ASP A 565 5.58 -20.55 21.77
N ILE A 566 5.23 -21.83 21.72
CA ILE A 566 6.06 -22.88 22.31
C ILE A 566 7.14 -23.24 21.30
N VAL A 567 8.37 -22.96 21.65
CA VAL A 567 9.56 -23.21 20.83
C VAL A 567 10.40 -24.34 21.41
N LYS A 568 11.14 -24.98 20.50
CA LYS A 568 12.09 -26.04 20.84
C LYS A 568 13.49 -25.65 20.41
#